data_7db7f830ea7c69d1c49a4ce224c5b7f8
#
_entry.id   7db7f830ea7c69d1c49a4ce224c5b7f8
#
_cell.length_a   1.000
_cell.length_b   1.000
_cell.length_c   1.000
_cell.angle_alpha   90.00
_cell.angle_beta   90.00
_cell.angle_gamma   90.00
#
_symmetry.space_group_name_H-M   'P 1'
#
loop_
_entity.id
_entity.type
_entity.pdbx_description
1 polymer ?
#
loop_
_entity_poly.entity_id
_entity_poly.type
_entity_poly.pdbx_seq_one_letter_code
_entity_poly.pdbx_strand_id
1 'polypeptide(L)'
;MVYNNDADRFPVRKRTRMEGFDYASNNYYFVTICTCEKKCFFGQPAGLSRMGHIASECLKEIPEHFPEVAIDKWVVMPNHIHAIVVLTDNYANLSTVIGQYKSAVTKRIRAFCPNVHVWQVSFHDHVIRNQADYERIWIYIEGNPSRWMDDCFYSPKTEQ
;
A
#
# COMPACT_ATOMS: atom_id res chain seq x y z
N MET A 1 -7.74 4.76 -20.50
CA MET A 1 -8.50 3.54 -20.18
C MET A 1 -9.33 3.82 -18.93
N VAL A 2 -10.61 3.99 -19.10
CA VAL A 2 -11.52 4.21 -17.98
C VAL A 2 -11.80 2.83 -17.37
N TYR A 3 -11.43 2.58 -16.12
CA TYR A 3 -11.83 1.37 -15.40
C TYR A 3 -13.31 1.49 -15.03
N ASN A 4 -14.19 1.28 -16.01
CA ASN A 4 -15.63 1.31 -15.80
C ASN A 4 -16.25 -0.08 -15.62
N ASN A 5 -15.46 -1.11 -15.39
CA ASN A 5 -15.97 -2.43 -15.10
C ASN A 5 -15.64 -2.80 -13.66
N ASP A 6 -16.65 -3.06 -12.87
CA ASP A 6 -16.50 -3.59 -11.50
C ASP A 6 -15.66 -4.88 -11.45
N ALA A 7 -15.51 -5.58 -12.56
CA ALA A 7 -14.65 -6.75 -12.72
C ALA A 7 -13.15 -6.43 -12.70
N ASP A 8 -12.76 -5.20 -13.05
CA ASP A 8 -11.36 -4.74 -13.06
C ASP A 8 -10.94 -4.00 -11.78
N ARG A 9 -11.88 -3.76 -10.88
CA ARG A 9 -11.58 -3.23 -9.54
C ARG A 9 -11.17 -4.37 -8.63
N PHE A 10 -10.04 -4.20 -7.96
CA PHE A 10 -9.72 -5.06 -6.84
C PHE A 10 -10.83 -4.90 -5.79
N PRO A 11 -11.48 -6.00 -5.36
CA PRO A 11 -12.59 -5.89 -4.45
C PRO A 11 -12.14 -5.22 -3.15
N VAL A 12 -12.73 -4.08 -2.85
CA VAL A 12 -12.62 -3.46 -1.52
C VAL A 12 -13.38 -4.37 -0.56
N ARG A 13 -12.67 -5.19 0.18
CA ARG A 13 -13.29 -6.14 1.10
C ARG A 13 -13.79 -5.42 2.35
N LYS A 14 -14.99 -5.75 2.81
CA LYS A 14 -15.47 -5.39 4.14
C LYS A 14 -14.61 -5.99 5.26
N ARG A 15 -13.97 -7.13 5.00
CA ARG A 15 -12.94 -7.75 5.84
C ARG A 15 -11.59 -7.61 5.16
N THR A 16 -10.60 -7.20 5.91
CA THR A 16 -9.24 -6.93 5.41
C THR A 16 -8.44 -8.19 5.12
N ARG A 17 -8.90 -9.39 5.53
CA ARG A 17 -8.20 -10.65 5.34
C ARG A 17 -9.12 -11.81 5.06
N MET A 18 -8.61 -12.80 4.31
CA MET A 18 -9.29 -14.08 4.14
C MET A 18 -9.26 -14.87 5.46
N GLU A 19 -10.43 -15.31 5.91
CA GLU A 19 -10.54 -16.20 7.06
C GLU A 19 -9.89 -17.56 6.75
N GLY A 20 -9.07 -18.07 7.66
CA GLY A 20 -8.36 -19.34 7.49
C GLY A 20 -7.20 -19.35 6.51
N PHE A 21 -6.81 -18.20 5.92
CA PHE A 21 -5.66 -18.11 5.03
C PHE A 21 -4.36 -17.95 5.81
N ASP A 22 -3.34 -18.75 5.48
CA ASP A 22 -2.00 -18.63 6.05
C ASP A 22 -1.21 -17.53 5.33
N TYR A 23 -1.12 -16.36 5.96
CA TYR A 23 -0.39 -15.21 5.45
C TYR A 23 1.13 -15.34 5.53
N ALA A 24 1.65 -16.41 6.15
CA ALA A 24 3.08 -16.72 6.21
C ALA A 24 3.54 -17.65 5.07
N SER A 25 2.65 -18.11 4.20
CA SER A 25 3.00 -18.93 3.03
C SER A 25 3.75 -18.14 1.96
N ASN A 26 4.54 -18.83 1.13
CA ASN A 26 5.28 -18.24 0.01
C ASN A 26 4.32 -17.77 -1.07
N ASN A 27 3.88 -16.52 -1.00
CA ASN A 27 2.89 -15.95 -1.89
C ASN A 27 3.16 -14.48 -2.22
N TYR A 28 2.53 -14.06 -3.29
CA TYR A 28 2.46 -12.67 -3.72
C TYR A 28 1.17 -12.05 -3.22
N TYR A 29 1.28 -10.91 -2.57
CA TYR A 29 0.14 -10.15 -2.06
C TYR A 29 0.10 -8.77 -2.66
N PHE A 30 -1.05 -8.38 -3.22
CA PHE A 30 -1.32 -6.99 -3.53
C PHE A 30 -1.89 -6.31 -2.28
N VAL A 31 -1.21 -5.28 -1.81
CA VAL A 31 -1.57 -4.58 -0.57
C VAL A 31 -1.94 -3.14 -0.87
N THR A 32 -2.97 -2.64 -0.19
CA THR A 32 -3.35 -1.23 -0.19
C THR A 32 -3.38 -0.71 1.24
N ILE A 33 -2.59 0.30 1.52
CA ILE A 33 -2.47 0.92 2.84
C ILE A 33 -2.95 2.36 2.74
N CYS A 34 -4.04 2.71 3.42
CA CYS A 34 -4.64 4.02 3.33
C CYS A 34 -4.26 4.91 4.52
N THR A 35 -4.16 6.22 4.25
CA THR A 35 -4.03 7.23 5.31
C THR A 35 -5.33 7.39 6.07
N CYS A 36 -5.21 7.91 7.29
CA CYS A 36 -6.36 8.24 8.13
C CYS A 36 -7.27 9.25 7.42
N GLU A 37 -8.57 8.94 7.35
CA GLU A 37 -9.59 9.76 6.69
C GLU A 37 -9.26 10.11 5.22
N LYS A 38 -8.44 9.32 4.56
CA LYS A 38 -7.97 9.57 3.17
C LYS A 38 -7.29 10.94 2.98
N LYS A 39 -6.65 11.45 4.02
CA LYS A 39 -5.89 12.71 3.95
C LYS A 39 -4.68 12.56 3.04
N CYS A 40 -4.48 13.53 2.16
CA CYS A 40 -3.39 13.53 1.17
C CYS A 40 -2.04 13.91 1.80
N PHE A 41 -1.59 13.14 2.80
CA PHE A 41 -0.34 13.39 3.52
C PHE A 41 0.91 13.22 2.66
N PHE A 42 0.84 12.40 1.63
CA PHE A 42 2.03 11.99 0.85
C PHE A 42 2.33 12.90 -0.35
N GLY A 43 1.56 13.95 -0.54
CA GLY A 43 1.80 14.94 -1.60
C GLY A 43 0.88 14.79 -2.79
N GLN A 44 1.47 14.81 -4.00
CA GLN A 44 0.78 14.65 -5.28
C GLN A 44 1.48 13.56 -6.09
N PRO A 45 0.82 12.99 -7.12
CA PRO A 45 1.47 12.01 -7.98
C PRO A 45 2.73 12.53 -8.67
N ALA A 46 2.76 13.84 -8.99
CA ALA A 46 3.91 14.48 -9.65
C ALA A 46 5.07 14.81 -8.69
N GLY A 47 4.83 14.80 -7.37
CA GLY A 47 5.85 15.13 -6.38
C GLY A 47 5.43 14.77 -4.96
N LEU A 48 6.16 13.85 -4.34
CA LEU A 48 5.91 13.43 -2.98
C LEU A 48 6.23 14.55 -1.98
N SER A 49 5.41 14.63 -0.93
CA SER A 49 5.71 15.43 0.26
C SER A 49 6.86 14.79 1.06
N ARG A 50 7.34 15.51 2.09
CA ARG A 50 8.28 14.91 3.06
C ARG A 50 7.76 13.62 3.67
N MET A 51 6.46 13.56 4.01
CA MET A 51 5.83 12.33 4.54
C MET A 51 5.79 11.23 3.49
N GLY A 52 5.51 11.57 2.22
CA GLY A 52 5.52 10.62 1.11
C GLY A 52 6.91 10.03 0.84
N HIS A 53 7.95 10.84 0.93
CA HIS A 53 9.33 10.34 0.83
C HIS A 53 9.68 9.38 1.96
N ILE A 54 9.29 9.69 3.19
CA ILE A 54 9.48 8.79 4.34
C ILE A 54 8.76 7.46 4.10
N ALA A 55 7.51 7.51 3.64
CA ALA A 55 6.75 6.31 3.33
C ALA A 55 7.43 5.45 2.25
N SER A 56 7.98 6.07 1.21
CA SER A 56 8.73 5.40 0.15
C SER A 56 10.04 4.77 0.66
N GLU A 57 10.81 5.49 1.46
CA GLU A 57 12.06 5.00 2.02
C GLU A 57 11.83 3.79 2.95
N CYS A 58 10.84 3.87 3.83
CA CYS A 58 10.50 2.77 4.72
C CYS A 58 10.06 1.50 3.96
N LEU A 59 9.42 1.64 2.77
CA LEU A 59 9.13 0.47 1.92
C LEU A 59 10.40 -0.23 1.43
N LYS A 60 11.38 0.55 0.99
CA LYS A 60 12.66 0.02 0.51
C LYS A 60 13.45 -0.68 1.62
N GLU A 61 13.25 -0.27 2.86
CA GLU A 61 13.94 -0.83 4.03
C GLU A 61 13.29 -2.12 4.56
N ILE A 62 12.09 -2.49 4.11
CA ILE A 62 11.42 -3.72 4.58
C ILE A 62 12.31 -4.96 4.44
N PRO A 63 12.99 -5.22 3.30
CA PRO A 63 13.87 -6.38 3.17
C PRO A 63 15.07 -6.39 4.11
N GLU A 64 15.49 -5.24 4.62
CA GLU A 64 16.58 -5.14 5.60
C GLU A 64 16.14 -5.70 6.98
N HIS A 65 14.86 -5.52 7.33
CA HIS A 65 14.28 -6.02 8.58
C HIS A 65 13.67 -7.42 8.45
N PHE A 66 13.25 -7.78 7.25
CA PHE A 66 12.64 -9.06 6.90
C PHE A 66 13.32 -9.61 5.63
N PRO A 67 14.46 -10.31 5.76
CA PRO A 67 15.22 -10.81 4.60
C PRO A 67 14.43 -11.73 3.68
N GLU A 68 13.39 -12.38 4.20
CA GLU A 68 12.47 -13.27 3.47
C GLU A 68 11.35 -12.53 2.73
N VAL A 69 11.29 -11.21 2.87
CA VAL A 69 10.26 -10.36 2.25
C VAL A 69 10.87 -9.50 1.15
N ALA A 70 10.26 -9.54 -0.03
CA ALA A 70 10.59 -8.61 -1.11
C ALA A 70 9.40 -7.68 -1.40
N ILE A 71 9.71 -6.46 -1.78
CA ILE A 71 8.74 -5.50 -2.33
C ILE A 71 9.01 -5.41 -3.82
N ASP A 72 8.17 -6.06 -4.60
CA ASP A 72 8.40 -6.24 -6.05
C ASP A 72 8.01 -5.00 -6.86
N LYS A 73 6.86 -4.45 -6.59
CA LYS A 73 6.34 -3.23 -7.23
C LYS A 73 5.57 -2.40 -6.21
N TRP A 74 5.73 -1.09 -6.24
CA TRP A 74 4.95 -0.21 -5.38
C TRP A 74 4.74 1.16 -5.99
N VAL A 75 3.78 1.90 -5.45
CA VAL A 75 3.55 3.32 -5.70
C VAL A 75 3.05 3.99 -4.43
N VAL A 76 3.56 5.19 -4.15
CA VAL A 76 3.05 6.07 -3.09
C VAL A 76 2.13 7.09 -3.76
N MET A 77 0.85 6.99 -3.45
CA MET A 77 -0.19 7.92 -3.90
C MET A 77 -0.47 8.97 -2.82
N PRO A 78 -1.17 10.05 -3.10
CA PRO A 78 -1.37 11.12 -2.13
C PRO A 78 -1.93 10.68 -0.77
N ASN A 79 -2.82 9.68 -0.73
CA ASN A 79 -3.51 9.22 0.47
C ASN A 79 -3.51 7.70 0.67
N HIS A 80 -2.71 6.98 -0.11
CA HIS A 80 -2.58 5.52 0.01
C HIS A 80 -1.30 5.02 -0.66
N ILE A 81 -1.00 3.78 -0.41
CA ILE A 81 0.12 3.06 -1.01
C ILE A 81 -0.40 1.75 -1.59
N HIS A 82 0.03 1.43 -2.79
CA HIS A 82 -0.11 0.10 -3.36
C HIS A 82 1.25 -0.56 -3.44
N ALA A 83 1.32 -1.84 -3.09
CA ALA A 83 2.54 -2.63 -3.19
C ALA A 83 2.23 -4.10 -3.52
N ILE A 84 3.13 -4.73 -4.28
CA ILE A 84 3.22 -6.19 -4.36
C ILE A 84 4.27 -6.63 -3.33
N VAL A 85 3.82 -7.34 -2.31
CA VAL A 85 4.65 -7.89 -1.25
C VAL A 85 4.81 -9.39 -1.49
N VAL A 86 6.06 -9.86 -1.53
CA VAL A 86 6.40 -11.26 -1.75
C VAL A 86 6.96 -11.86 -0.47
N LEU A 87 6.30 -12.86 0.05
CA LEU A 87 6.78 -13.68 1.17
C LEU A 87 7.42 -14.95 0.61
N THR A 88 8.74 -15.09 0.77
CA THR A 88 9.50 -16.20 0.21
C THR A 88 9.80 -17.31 1.20
N ASP A 89 9.42 -17.14 2.46
CA ASP A 89 9.61 -18.10 3.54
C ASP A 89 8.48 -18.01 4.56
N ASN A 90 8.34 -19.04 5.40
CA ASN A 90 7.28 -19.13 6.41
C ASN A 90 7.56 -18.33 7.69
N TYR A 91 8.64 -17.58 7.76
CA TYR A 91 9.03 -16.82 8.96
C TYR A 91 8.34 -15.48 9.13
N ALA A 92 7.90 -14.86 8.04
CA ALA A 92 7.23 -13.56 8.09
C ALA A 92 5.71 -13.70 7.93
N ASN A 93 4.98 -12.94 8.73
CA ASN A 93 3.55 -12.77 8.62
C ASN A 93 3.25 -11.40 8.00
N LEU A 94 2.41 -11.36 6.96
CA LEU A 94 2.07 -10.13 6.25
C LEU A 94 1.60 -9.01 7.19
N SER A 95 0.78 -9.34 8.18
CA SER A 95 0.30 -8.36 9.18
C SER A 95 1.42 -7.75 9.99
N THR A 96 2.38 -8.57 10.39
CA THR A 96 3.56 -8.12 11.15
C THR A 96 4.41 -7.20 10.29
N VAL A 97 4.66 -7.57 9.04
CA VAL A 97 5.45 -6.75 8.09
C VAL A 97 4.80 -5.39 7.88
N ILE A 98 3.50 -5.36 7.56
CA ILE A 98 2.77 -4.11 7.33
C ILE A 98 2.64 -3.30 8.62
N GLY A 99 2.41 -3.95 9.76
CA GLY A 99 2.35 -3.28 11.07
C GLY A 99 3.66 -2.60 11.43
N GLN A 100 4.79 -3.25 11.24
CA GLN A 100 6.12 -2.66 11.50
C GLN A 100 6.44 -1.55 10.50
N TYR A 101 6.10 -1.72 9.23
CA TYR A 101 6.20 -0.66 8.23
C TYR A 101 5.43 0.60 8.65
N LYS A 102 4.15 0.45 8.99
CA LYS A 102 3.31 1.57 9.45
C LYS A 102 3.88 2.25 10.69
N SER A 103 4.42 1.48 11.63
CA SER A 103 5.06 2.00 12.84
C SER A 103 6.33 2.78 12.53
N ALA A 104 7.18 2.29 11.62
CA ALA A 104 8.41 2.97 11.22
C ALA A 104 8.12 4.32 10.55
N VAL A 105 7.16 4.36 9.62
CA VAL A 105 6.70 5.60 8.98
C VAL A 105 6.17 6.59 10.01
N THR A 106 5.28 6.13 10.89
CA THR A 106 4.68 6.97 11.94
C THR A 106 5.74 7.57 12.85
N LYS A 107 6.70 6.76 13.29
CA LYS A 107 7.80 7.23 14.14
C LYS A 107 8.60 8.36 13.50
N ARG A 108 8.96 8.21 12.23
CA ARG A 108 9.72 9.23 11.49
C ARG A 108 8.91 10.50 11.25
N ILE A 109 7.64 10.38 10.92
CA ILE A 109 6.75 11.53 10.71
C ILE A 109 6.52 12.29 12.02
N ARG A 110 6.31 11.59 13.12
CA ARG A 110 6.08 12.22 14.44
C ARG A 110 7.29 12.97 15.00
N ALA A 111 8.47 12.74 14.46
CA ALA A 111 9.64 13.53 14.81
C ALA A 111 9.50 15.02 14.44
N PHE A 112 8.66 15.37 13.45
CA PHE A 112 8.38 16.76 13.06
C PHE A 112 6.88 17.11 13.04
N CYS A 113 6.00 16.12 13.16
CA CYS A 113 4.56 16.31 13.28
C CYS A 113 4.01 15.40 14.40
N PRO A 114 4.19 15.76 15.69
CA PRO A 114 4.03 14.83 16.83
C PRO A 114 2.64 14.25 17.00
N ASN A 115 1.60 15.00 16.64
CA ASN A 115 0.20 14.64 16.91
C ASN A 115 -0.51 14.03 15.69
N VAL A 116 0.22 13.76 14.61
CA VAL A 116 -0.41 13.23 13.40
C VAL A 116 -0.86 11.78 13.58
N HIS A 117 -2.06 11.50 13.12
CA HIS A 117 -2.59 10.15 12.95
C HIS A 117 -2.48 9.78 11.48
N VAL A 118 -1.46 8.99 11.12
CA VAL A 118 -1.07 8.78 9.72
C VAL A 118 -2.00 7.81 9.02
N TRP A 119 -2.33 6.67 9.65
CA TRP A 119 -2.91 5.51 8.99
C TRP A 119 -4.33 5.19 9.41
N GLN A 120 -5.09 4.60 8.51
CA GLN A 120 -6.23 3.78 8.89
C GLN A 120 -5.77 2.58 9.72
N VAL A 121 -6.65 2.06 10.57
CA VAL A 121 -6.33 0.95 11.51
C VAL A 121 -5.85 -0.30 10.77
N SER A 122 -6.40 -0.56 9.60
CA SER A 122 -6.18 -1.79 8.86
C SER A 122 -5.51 -1.53 7.50
N PHE A 123 -5.38 -2.56 6.69
CA PHE A 123 -4.97 -2.50 5.29
C PHE A 123 -5.78 -3.51 4.47
N HIS A 124 -5.81 -3.33 3.15
CA HIS A 124 -6.45 -4.26 2.23
C HIS A 124 -5.39 -5.14 1.59
N ASP A 125 -5.71 -6.42 1.38
CA ASP A 125 -4.84 -7.36 0.69
C ASP A 125 -5.62 -8.26 -0.27
N HIS A 126 -4.94 -8.64 -1.34
CA HIS A 126 -5.41 -9.60 -2.33
C HIS A 126 -4.29 -10.57 -2.65
N VAL A 127 -4.58 -11.87 -2.59
CA VAL A 127 -3.62 -12.91 -2.95
C VAL A 127 -3.52 -13.01 -4.46
N ILE A 128 -2.32 -12.85 -4.99
CA ILE A 128 -2.03 -13.01 -6.42
C ILE A 128 -1.81 -14.51 -6.66
N ARG A 129 -2.66 -15.15 -7.47
CA ARG A 129 -2.68 -16.60 -7.64
C ARG A 129 -2.14 -17.10 -8.97
N ASN A 130 -1.98 -16.21 -9.95
CA ASN A 130 -1.52 -16.59 -11.29
C ASN A 130 -0.84 -15.41 -11.99
N GLN A 131 -0.18 -15.71 -13.11
CA GLN A 131 0.58 -14.72 -13.88
C GLN A 131 -0.31 -13.60 -14.44
N ALA A 132 -1.50 -13.91 -14.92
CA ALA A 132 -2.41 -12.90 -15.47
C ALA A 132 -2.86 -11.90 -14.40
N ASP A 133 -3.14 -12.36 -13.18
CA ASP A 133 -3.48 -11.51 -12.03
C ASP A 133 -2.29 -10.61 -11.64
N TYR A 134 -1.08 -11.18 -11.60
CA TYR A 134 0.15 -10.43 -11.34
C TYR A 134 0.38 -9.31 -12.36
N GLU A 135 0.30 -9.62 -13.65
CA GLU A 135 0.52 -8.64 -14.72
C GLU A 135 -0.51 -7.51 -14.68
N ARG A 136 -1.78 -7.84 -14.45
CA ARG A 136 -2.86 -6.87 -14.29
C ARG A 136 -2.61 -5.92 -13.12
N ILE A 137 -2.20 -6.44 -11.98
CA ILE A 137 -1.87 -5.66 -10.79
C ILE A 137 -0.64 -4.79 -11.02
N TRP A 138 0.39 -5.34 -11.64
CA TRP A 138 1.61 -4.61 -11.96
C TRP A 138 1.32 -3.38 -12.85
N ILE A 139 0.53 -3.57 -13.91
CA ILE A 139 0.10 -2.50 -14.80
C ILE A 139 -0.78 -1.47 -14.06
N TYR A 140 -1.65 -1.93 -13.17
CA TYR A 140 -2.48 -1.06 -12.34
C TYR A 140 -1.63 -0.16 -11.44
N ILE A 141 -0.62 -0.70 -10.76
CA ILE A 141 0.30 0.07 -9.93
C ILE A 141 1.09 1.07 -10.77
N GLU A 142 1.63 0.64 -11.91
CA GLU A 142 2.41 1.49 -12.80
C GLU A 142 1.62 2.69 -13.33
N GLY A 143 0.40 2.46 -13.71
CA GLY A 143 -0.48 3.51 -14.26
C GLY A 143 -1.19 4.37 -13.22
N ASN A 144 -1.09 4.05 -11.93
CA ASN A 144 -1.87 4.69 -10.88
C ASN A 144 -1.63 6.20 -10.77
N PRO A 145 -0.38 6.72 -10.81
CA PRO A 145 -0.13 8.16 -10.73
C PRO A 145 -0.81 8.97 -11.84
N SER A 146 -0.79 8.48 -13.06
CA SER A 146 -1.39 9.18 -14.22
C SER A 146 -2.92 9.17 -14.20
N ARG A 147 -3.51 8.33 -13.38
CA ARG A 147 -4.97 8.15 -13.23
C ARG A 147 -5.48 8.52 -11.84
N TRP A 148 -4.74 9.38 -11.13
CA TRP A 148 -5.11 9.76 -9.77
C TRP A 148 -6.53 10.31 -9.65
N MET A 149 -6.94 11.19 -10.57
CA MET A 149 -8.28 11.79 -10.55
C MET A 149 -9.41 10.78 -10.79
N ASP A 150 -9.12 9.66 -11.43
CA ASP A 150 -10.07 8.56 -11.70
C ASP A 150 -9.95 7.43 -10.67
N ASP A 151 -9.05 7.57 -9.69
CA ASP A 151 -8.83 6.58 -8.65
C ASP A 151 -9.99 6.53 -7.67
N CYS A 152 -10.39 5.33 -7.23
CA CYS A 152 -11.44 5.16 -6.22
C CYS A 152 -11.08 5.76 -4.85
N PHE A 153 -9.79 6.01 -4.59
CA PHE A 153 -9.29 6.69 -3.40
C PHE A 153 -9.15 8.20 -3.59
N TYR A 154 -9.46 8.72 -4.78
CA TYR A 154 -9.31 10.15 -5.03
C TYR A 154 -10.06 10.99 -4.00
N SER A 155 -9.33 11.94 -3.44
CA SER A 155 -9.85 12.99 -2.59
C SER A 155 -9.29 14.31 -3.13
N PRO A 156 -10.14 15.27 -3.51
CA PRO A 156 -9.65 16.59 -3.92
C PRO A 156 -8.92 17.23 -2.74
N LYS A 157 -7.92 18.08 -3.05
CA LYS A 157 -7.27 18.89 -2.03
C LYS A 157 -8.33 19.66 -1.28
N THR A 158 -8.48 19.41 0.00
CA THR A 158 -9.16 20.36 0.87
C THR A 158 -8.20 21.54 0.99
N GLU A 159 -8.53 22.66 0.39
CA GLU A 159 -7.83 23.92 0.66
C GLU A 159 -7.98 24.19 2.16
N GLN A 160 -6.85 24.14 2.89
CA GLN A 160 -6.73 24.64 4.25
C GLN A 160 -6.21 26.04 4.21
#